data_0d1f4e304f9f0f3d8fe9fd24979e318e
#
_entry.id   0d1f4e304f9f0f3d8fe9fd24979e318e
#
_cell.length_a   1.000
_cell.length_b   1.000
_cell.length_c   1.000
_cell.angle_alpha   90.00
_cell.angle_beta   90.00
_cell.angle_gamma   90.00
#
_symmetry.space_group_name_H-M   'P 1'
#
loop_
_entity.id
_entity.type
_entity.pdbx_description
1 polymer ?
#
loop_
_entity_poly.entity_id
_entity_poly.type
_entity_poly.pdbx_seq_one_letter_code
_entity_poly.pdbx_strand_id
1 'polypeptide(L)'
;MPKTVETRVGVCYNDFKYCTKGETGMLISLVVPCYNEEESLPIFYKEASKIAQQMEISHGADFEFIFVDDGSKDRTLQIARELHRKDARVRYISFSRNFGKEAGIYAGLKAAKGDYVATMDADLQDDVDAMDRMIDAYEAGNDIVY
;
A
#
# COMPACT_ATOMS: atom_id res chain seq x y z
N MET A 1 5.66 6.18 25.87
CA MET A 1 6.86 5.92 25.07
C MET A 1 6.45 5.49 23.67
N PRO A 2 6.92 6.14 22.64
CA PRO A 2 6.60 5.71 21.30
C PRO A 2 7.23 4.32 21.07
N LYS A 3 6.44 3.34 20.72
CA LYS A 3 6.94 2.05 20.29
C LYS A 3 7.50 2.21 18.89
N THR A 4 8.76 1.92 18.73
CA THR A 4 9.48 1.93 17.45
C THR A 4 8.83 0.96 16.49
N VAL A 5 8.46 1.45 15.32
CA VAL A 5 7.93 0.62 14.25
C VAL A 5 9.04 -0.23 13.69
N GLU A 6 8.92 -1.52 13.83
CA GLU A 6 9.73 -2.45 13.06
C GLU A 6 9.04 -2.74 11.73
N THR A 7 9.67 -2.31 10.65
CA THR A 7 9.26 -2.64 9.29
C THR A 7 9.52 -4.12 9.04
N ARG A 8 8.49 -4.88 8.83
CA ARG A 8 8.60 -6.31 8.52
C ARG A 8 7.92 -6.58 7.18
N VAL A 9 8.43 -7.55 6.45
CA VAL A 9 7.96 -7.85 5.09
C VAL A 9 6.46 -8.18 5.11
N GLY A 10 5.70 -7.44 4.36
CA GLY A 10 4.26 -7.60 4.22
C GLY A 10 3.46 -6.45 4.84
N VAL A 11 3.37 -6.36 6.14
CA VAL A 11 2.60 -5.30 6.82
C VAL A 11 3.48 -4.58 7.83
N CYS A 12 3.56 -3.26 7.73
CA CYS A 12 4.31 -2.41 8.62
C CYS A 12 3.38 -1.56 9.45
N TYR A 13 3.69 -1.47 10.73
CA TYR A 13 2.96 -0.65 11.68
C TYR A 13 3.56 0.76 11.75
N ASN A 14 2.77 1.76 11.56
CA ASN A 14 3.21 3.15 11.66
C ASN A 14 2.92 3.74 13.06
N ASP A 15 3.85 4.52 13.60
CA ASP A 15 3.75 5.08 14.95
C ASP A 15 2.39 5.70 15.28
N PHE A 16 1.73 5.06 16.21
CA PHE A 16 0.76 5.54 17.18
C PHE A 16 -0.30 6.56 16.83
N LYS A 17 -1.44 6.08 16.56
CA LYS A 17 -2.61 6.46 17.35
C LYS A 17 -3.14 5.20 18.04
N TYR A 18 -3.32 5.24 19.34
CA TYR A 18 -4.15 4.26 20.01
C TYR A 18 -5.47 4.20 19.27
N CYS A 19 -5.67 3.20 18.46
CA CYS A 19 -6.97 2.90 17.91
C CYS A 19 -7.79 2.35 19.06
N THR A 20 -8.47 3.23 19.78
CA THR A 20 -9.58 2.80 20.61
C THR A 20 -10.64 2.32 19.63
N LYS A 21 -10.92 1.02 19.62
CA LYS A 21 -12.06 0.44 18.90
C LYS A 21 -13.28 1.34 19.16
N GLY A 22 -13.68 2.11 18.16
CA GLY A 22 -14.95 2.81 18.29
C GLY A 22 -15.21 4.04 17.44
N GLU A 23 -14.23 4.83 16.98
CA GLU A 23 -14.59 6.15 16.40
C GLU A 23 -13.76 6.65 15.20
N THR A 24 -12.70 5.96 14.79
CA THR A 24 -11.98 6.30 13.54
C THR A 24 -11.68 5.02 12.77
N GLY A 25 -12.14 4.94 11.52
CA GLY A 25 -11.86 3.82 10.63
C GLY A 25 -10.35 3.59 10.51
N MET A 26 -9.94 2.34 10.39
CA MET A 26 -8.57 1.93 10.16
C MET A 26 -8.14 2.38 8.76
N LEU A 27 -7.01 3.07 8.63
CA LEU A 27 -6.43 3.42 7.33
C LEU A 27 -5.26 2.47 7.01
N ILE A 28 -5.29 1.89 5.82
CA ILE A 28 -4.25 1.02 5.31
C ILE A 28 -3.54 1.73 4.15
N SER A 29 -2.22 1.86 4.26
CA SER A 29 -1.38 2.35 3.17
C SER A 29 -0.83 1.17 2.37
N LEU A 30 -1.22 1.04 1.10
CA LEU A 30 -0.68 0.05 0.19
C LEU A 30 0.44 0.68 -0.63
N VAL A 31 1.67 0.28 -0.34
CA VAL A 31 2.89 0.73 -1.04
C VAL A 31 3.22 -0.23 -2.17
N VAL A 32 3.29 0.29 -3.38
CA VAL A 32 3.52 -0.49 -4.60
C VAL A 32 4.70 0.09 -5.36
N PRO A 33 5.90 -0.50 -5.22
CA PRO A 33 7.04 -0.12 -6.05
C PRO A 33 6.80 -0.57 -7.49
N CYS A 34 7.08 0.31 -8.45
CA CYS A 34 6.85 0.09 -9.87
C CYS A 34 8.10 0.42 -10.68
N TYR A 35 8.48 -0.45 -11.59
CA TYR A 35 9.50 -0.20 -12.59
C TYR A 35 9.16 -0.87 -13.91
N ASN A 36 8.81 -0.06 -14.93
CA ASN A 36 8.35 -0.56 -16.23
C ASN A 36 7.15 -1.52 -16.14
N GLU A 37 6.09 -1.03 -15.48
CA GLU A 37 4.88 -1.80 -15.18
C GLU A 37 3.64 -1.24 -15.91
N GLU A 38 3.82 -0.68 -17.12
CA GLU A 38 2.71 -0.05 -17.84
C GLU A 38 1.56 -0.99 -18.17
N GLU A 39 1.82 -2.29 -18.33
CA GLU A 39 0.81 -3.31 -18.62
C GLU A 39 0.11 -3.81 -17.34
N SER A 40 0.87 -4.04 -16.29
CA SER A 40 0.37 -4.65 -15.06
C SER A 40 -0.28 -3.65 -14.10
N LEU A 41 0.24 -2.41 -14.02
CA LEU A 41 -0.23 -1.42 -13.06
C LEU A 41 -1.74 -1.11 -13.15
N PRO A 42 -2.36 -0.94 -14.34
CA PRO A 42 -3.80 -0.71 -14.43
C PRO A 42 -4.63 -1.90 -13.94
N ILE A 43 -4.15 -3.12 -14.21
CA ILE A 43 -4.81 -4.36 -13.80
C ILE A 43 -4.69 -4.52 -12.29
N PHE A 44 -3.49 -4.34 -11.75
CA PHE A 44 -3.23 -4.35 -10.31
C PHE A 44 -4.15 -3.37 -9.57
N TYR A 45 -4.20 -2.11 -10.00
CA TYR A 45 -5.02 -1.10 -9.36
C TYR A 45 -6.51 -1.49 -9.37
N LYS A 46 -7.01 -2.05 -10.47
CA LYS A 46 -8.39 -2.50 -10.58
C LYS A 46 -8.72 -3.60 -9.55
N GLU A 47 -7.85 -4.59 -9.42
CA GLU A 47 -8.06 -5.69 -8.46
C GLU A 47 -7.86 -5.20 -7.01
N ALA A 48 -6.81 -4.43 -6.73
CA ALA A 48 -6.57 -3.86 -5.40
C ALA A 48 -7.72 -2.93 -4.95
N SER A 49 -8.32 -2.17 -5.87
CA SER A 49 -9.47 -1.32 -5.56
C SER A 49 -10.73 -2.12 -5.19
N LYS A 50 -10.95 -3.29 -5.81
CA LYS A 50 -12.05 -4.17 -5.42
C LYS A 50 -11.87 -4.72 -4.01
N ILE A 51 -10.65 -5.17 -3.69
CA ILE A 51 -10.33 -5.68 -2.36
C ILE A 51 -10.46 -4.56 -1.31
N ALA A 52 -9.96 -3.35 -1.62
CA ALA A 52 -10.12 -2.21 -0.74
C ALA A 52 -11.61 -1.92 -0.43
N GLN A 53 -12.48 -1.99 -1.41
CA GLN A 53 -13.93 -1.82 -1.23
C GLN A 53 -14.54 -2.95 -0.37
N GLN A 54 -14.12 -4.19 -0.58
CA GLN A 54 -14.57 -5.31 0.25
C GLN A 54 -14.13 -5.14 1.71
N MET A 55 -12.90 -4.71 1.93
CA MET A 55 -12.35 -4.52 3.28
C MET A 55 -12.95 -3.30 3.98
N GLU A 56 -13.36 -2.26 3.26
CA GLU A 56 -14.16 -1.17 3.81
C GLU A 56 -15.48 -1.70 4.39
N ILE A 57 -16.12 -2.63 3.70
CA ILE A 57 -17.38 -3.23 4.13
C ILE A 57 -17.17 -4.22 5.30
N SER A 58 -16.16 -5.08 5.22
CA SER A 58 -15.95 -6.17 6.19
C SER A 58 -15.26 -5.71 7.48
N HIS A 59 -14.31 -4.80 7.38
CA HIS A 59 -13.45 -4.34 8.50
C HIS A 59 -13.56 -2.86 8.82
N GLY A 60 -14.30 -2.07 8.03
CA GLY A 60 -14.32 -0.61 8.15
C GLY A 60 -12.96 0.03 7.83
N ALA A 61 -12.19 -0.61 6.95
CA ALA A 61 -10.84 -0.18 6.60
C ALA A 61 -10.84 0.72 5.38
N ASP A 62 -10.32 1.94 5.52
CA ASP A 62 -10.00 2.83 4.41
C ASP A 62 -8.63 2.50 3.82
N PHE A 63 -8.43 2.88 2.56
CA PHE A 63 -7.18 2.64 1.84
C PHE A 63 -6.60 3.92 1.26
N GLU A 64 -5.27 4.03 1.27
CA GLU A 64 -4.51 4.86 0.36
C GLU A 64 -3.54 3.98 -0.47
N PHE A 65 -3.39 4.30 -1.74
CA PHE A 65 -2.47 3.63 -2.65
C PHE A 65 -1.27 4.54 -2.90
N ILE A 66 -0.06 4.06 -2.69
CA ILE A 66 1.17 4.81 -2.92
C ILE A 66 2.00 4.09 -3.97
N PHE A 67 1.86 4.52 -5.23
CA PHE A 67 2.69 4.01 -6.32
C PHE A 67 4.04 4.72 -6.32
N VAL A 68 5.12 3.97 -6.26
CA VAL A 68 6.47 4.53 -6.30
C VAL A 68 7.12 4.14 -7.62
N ASP A 69 7.17 5.08 -8.56
CA ASP A 69 7.82 4.91 -9.84
C ASP A 69 9.33 5.03 -9.70
N ASP A 70 10.03 3.94 -9.85
CA ASP A 70 11.49 3.85 -9.71
C ASP A 70 12.22 4.19 -11.02
N GLY A 71 11.89 5.35 -11.59
CA GLY A 71 12.53 5.85 -12.78
C GLY A 71 12.18 5.05 -14.04
N SER A 72 10.92 4.63 -14.21
CA SER A 72 10.44 3.89 -15.39
C SER A 72 10.71 4.64 -16.69
N LYS A 73 10.95 3.88 -17.74
CA LYS A 73 11.19 4.38 -19.10
C LYS A 73 9.97 4.24 -20.00
N ASP A 74 8.96 3.53 -19.54
CA ASP A 74 7.68 3.31 -20.22
C ASP A 74 6.61 4.29 -19.71
N ARG A 75 5.34 3.97 -19.89
CA ARG A 75 4.21 4.79 -19.47
C ARG A 75 3.79 4.63 -18.00
N THR A 76 4.53 3.90 -17.19
CA THR A 76 4.18 3.64 -15.78
C THR A 76 3.88 4.91 -15.01
N LEU A 77 4.77 5.92 -15.06
CA LEU A 77 4.55 7.20 -14.36
C LEU A 77 3.31 7.93 -14.87
N GLN A 78 3.07 7.92 -16.17
CA GLN A 78 1.88 8.54 -16.75
C GLN A 78 0.62 7.88 -16.22
N ILE A 79 0.59 6.56 -16.15
CA ILE A 79 -0.54 5.78 -15.60
C ILE A 79 -0.76 6.12 -14.14
N ALA A 80 0.28 6.16 -13.33
CA ALA A 80 0.17 6.54 -11.91
C ALA A 80 -0.42 7.96 -11.74
N ARG A 81 -0.02 8.91 -12.57
CA ARG A 81 -0.59 10.27 -12.58
C ARG A 81 -2.07 10.29 -12.98
N GLU A 82 -2.44 9.49 -13.96
CA GLU A 82 -3.84 9.37 -14.40
C GLU A 82 -4.72 8.75 -13.31
N LEU A 83 -4.23 7.71 -12.62
CA LEU A 83 -4.91 7.11 -11.47
C LEU A 83 -5.09 8.13 -10.33
N HIS A 84 -4.04 8.88 -10.01
CA HIS A 84 -4.12 9.96 -9.00
C HIS A 84 -5.18 11.01 -9.31
N ARG A 85 -5.37 11.37 -10.59
CA ARG A 85 -6.41 12.34 -10.99
C ARG A 85 -7.83 11.78 -10.86
N LYS A 86 -7.98 10.46 -10.99
CA LYS A 86 -9.28 9.77 -10.98
C LYS A 86 -9.72 9.33 -9.59
N ASP A 87 -8.77 9.05 -8.70
CA ASP A 87 -9.02 8.53 -7.36
C ASP A 87 -8.17 9.28 -6.34
N ALA A 88 -8.84 10.00 -5.44
CA ALA A 88 -8.18 10.78 -4.38
C ALA A 88 -7.38 9.92 -3.38
N ARG A 89 -7.64 8.63 -3.31
CA ARG A 89 -6.88 7.67 -2.49
C ARG A 89 -5.52 7.33 -3.08
N VAL A 90 -5.32 7.60 -4.38
CA VAL A 90 -4.07 7.30 -5.09
C VAL A 90 -3.08 8.45 -4.94
N ARG A 91 -1.89 8.12 -4.48
CA ARG A 91 -0.73 9.00 -4.45
C ARG A 91 0.41 8.36 -5.24
N TYR A 92 1.34 9.14 -5.71
CA TYR A 92 2.52 8.62 -6.40
C TYR A 92 3.78 9.39 -6.01
N ILE A 93 4.90 8.67 -6.08
CA ILE A 93 6.25 9.20 -5.95
C ILE A 93 6.99 8.82 -7.23
N SER A 94 7.79 9.72 -7.79
CA SER A 94 8.59 9.44 -8.97
C SER A 94 10.06 9.73 -8.69
N PHE A 95 10.90 8.76 -8.96
CA PHE A 95 12.34 8.91 -8.87
C PHE A 95 12.91 9.41 -10.21
N SER A 96 13.97 10.20 -10.13
CA SER A 96 14.67 10.73 -11.32
C SER A 96 15.42 9.65 -12.13
N ARG A 97 15.68 8.51 -11.50
CA ARG A 97 16.30 7.31 -12.09
C ARG A 97 15.96 6.09 -11.27
N ASN A 98 16.33 4.91 -11.75
CA ASN A 98 16.21 3.68 -10.97
C ASN A 98 17.20 3.69 -9.80
N PHE A 99 16.68 3.56 -8.57
CA PHE A 99 17.43 3.43 -7.32
C PHE A 99 17.27 2.06 -6.69
N GLY A 100 16.41 1.21 -7.22
CA GLY A 100 16.12 -0.14 -6.73
C GLY A 100 14.83 -0.23 -5.93
N LYS A 101 14.31 -1.46 -5.85
CA LYS A 101 13.03 -1.78 -5.21
C LYS A 101 12.99 -1.36 -3.73
N GLU A 102 14.08 -1.60 -3.01
CA GLU A 102 14.20 -1.26 -1.58
C GLU A 102 14.08 0.24 -1.35
N ALA A 103 14.68 1.05 -2.21
CA ALA A 103 14.56 2.50 -2.16
C ALA A 103 13.11 2.95 -2.40
N GLY A 104 12.42 2.28 -3.36
CA GLY A 104 11.00 2.50 -3.63
C GLY A 104 10.12 2.17 -2.44
N ILE A 105 10.32 1.00 -1.83
CA ILE A 105 9.60 0.60 -0.61
C ILE A 105 9.86 1.61 0.51
N TYR A 106 11.10 1.97 0.75
CA TYR A 106 11.46 2.94 1.80
C TYR A 106 10.77 4.30 1.61
N ALA A 107 10.76 4.81 0.39
CA ALA A 107 10.09 6.07 0.07
C ALA A 107 8.57 5.98 0.28
N GLY A 108 7.97 4.88 -0.11
CA GLY A 108 6.54 4.61 0.11
C GLY A 108 6.20 4.52 1.60
N LEU A 109 6.99 3.80 2.38
CA LEU A 109 6.84 3.69 3.83
C LEU A 109 6.93 5.05 4.52
N LYS A 110 7.86 5.90 4.10
CA LYS A 110 7.97 7.27 4.63
C LYS A 110 6.78 8.16 4.29
N ALA A 111 6.15 7.93 3.15
CA ALA A 111 5.02 8.71 2.67
C ALA A 111 3.68 8.19 3.22
N ALA A 112 3.66 6.97 3.73
CA ALA A 112 2.46 6.32 4.25
C ALA A 112 1.86 7.09 5.44
N LYS A 113 0.54 7.20 5.44
CA LYS A 113 -0.24 7.88 6.50
C LYS A 113 -1.13 6.92 7.27
N GLY A 114 -1.25 5.68 6.79
CA GLY A 114 -2.09 4.64 7.36
C GLY A 114 -1.63 4.19 8.73
N ASP A 115 -2.56 3.62 9.47
CA ASP A 115 -2.30 2.91 10.72
C ASP A 115 -1.50 1.63 10.45
N TYR A 116 -1.68 1.06 9.27
CA TYR A 116 -0.97 -0.11 8.74
C TYR A 116 -0.39 0.19 7.37
N VAL A 117 0.71 -0.47 7.07
CA VAL A 117 1.32 -0.39 5.75
C VAL A 117 1.53 -1.81 5.21
N ALA A 118 0.97 -2.06 4.04
CA ALA A 118 1.24 -3.26 3.26
C ALA A 118 2.11 -2.89 2.05
N THR A 119 3.01 -3.78 1.67
CA THR A 119 3.79 -3.66 0.43
C THR A 119 3.42 -4.79 -0.51
N MET A 120 3.17 -4.47 -1.76
CA MET A 120 2.88 -5.45 -2.82
C MET A 120 3.56 -5.06 -4.11
N ASP A 121 3.90 -6.06 -4.92
CA ASP A 121 4.41 -5.86 -6.26
C ASP A 121 3.27 -5.65 -7.28
N ALA A 122 3.51 -4.82 -8.29
CA ALA A 122 2.50 -4.51 -9.30
C ALA A 122 2.33 -5.61 -10.37
N ASP A 123 3.17 -6.64 -10.36
CA ASP A 123 3.21 -7.69 -11.37
C ASP A 123 2.13 -8.78 -11.21
N LEU A 124 1.25 -8.64 -10.22
CA LEU A 124 0.16 -9.58 -9.89
C LEU A 124 0.63 -11.00 -9.50
N GLN A 125 1.89 -11.17 -9.12
CA GLN A 125 2.36 -12.43 -8.56
C GLN A 125 1.91 -12.61 -7.11
N ASP A 126 1.73 -11.51 -6.39
CA ASP A 126 1.16 -11.51 -5.05
C ASP A 126 -0.36 -11.65 -5.10
N ASP A 127 -0.90 -12.46 -4.21
CA ASP A 127 -2.34 -12.65 -4.05
C ASP A 127 -2.94 -11.44 -3.31
N VAL A 128 -3.57 -10.53 -4.06
CA VAL A 128 -4.21 -9.33 -3.47
C VAL A 128 -5.31 -9.73 -2.46
N ASP A 129 -5.96 -10.87 -2.65
CA ASP A 129 -6.96 -11.40 -1.71
C ASP A 129 -6.33 -11.81 -0.36
N ALA A 130 -4.99 -11.98 -0.32
CA ALA A 130 -4.30 -12.27 0.93
C ALA A 130 -4.43 -11.13 1.96
N MET A 131 -4.68 -9.89 1.53
CA MET A 131 -4.81 -8.75 2.44
C MET A 131 -5.94 -8.93 3.47
N ASP A 132 -7.06 -9.53 3.07
CA ASP A 132 -8.16 -9.82 3.98
C ASP A 132 -7.71 -10.76 5.11
N ARG A 133 -7.03 -11.85 4.73
CA ARG A 133 -6.47 -12.81 5.70
C ARG A 133 -5.36 -12.20 6.58
N MET A 134 -4.59 -11.26 6.03
CA MET A 134 -3.53 -10.57 6.78
C MET A 134 -4.13 -9.68 7.87
N ILE A 135 -5.23 -9.02 7.61
CA ILE A 135 -5.92 -8.20 8.60
C ILE A 135 -6.57 -9.07 9.66
N ASP A 136 -7.24 -10.17 9.28
CA ASP A 136 -7.78 -11.15 10.24
C ASP A 136 -6.69 -11.65 11.18
N ALA A 137 -5.51 -11.99 10.64
CA ALA A 137 -4.38 -12.45 11.45
C ALA A 137 -3.85 -11.35 12.38
N TYR A 138 -3.83 -10.10 11.92
CA TYR A 138 -3.46 -8.96 12.76
C TYR A 138 -4.49 -8.75 13.90
N GLU A 139 -5.78 -8.75 13.57
CA GLU A 139 -6.85 -8.61 14.57
C GLU A 139 -6.83 -9.74 15.61
N ALA A 140 -6.33 -10.93 15.23
CA ALA A 140 -6.06 -12.05 16.14
C ALA A 140 -4.83 -11.84 17.05
N GLY A 141 -4.11 -10.73 16.91
CA GLY A 141 -3.01 -10.33 17.80
C GLY A 141 -1.61 -10.59 17.26
N ASN A 142 -1.45 -10.81 15.93
CA ASN A 142 -0.14 -10.92 15.30
C ASN A 142 0.37 -9.55 14.87
N ASP A 143 1.58 -9.19 15.31
CA ASP A 143 2.20 -7.90 14.93
C ASP A 143 2.73 -7.89 13.49
N ILE A 144 2.96 -9.07 12.92
CA ILE A 144 3.49 -9.26 11.57
C ILE A 144 2.76 -10.40 10.88
N VAL A 145 2.39 -10.12 9.65
CA VAL A 145 1.76 -11.10 8.76
C VAL A 145 2.45 -11.06 7.40
N TYR A 146 2.84 -12.22 6.86
CA TYR A 146 3.49 -12.35 5.56
C TYR A 146 3.08 -13.65 4.87
#